data_dbced684ea0ba770a90148939f98d97b
#
_entry.id   dbced684ea0ba770a90148939f98d97b
#
_cell.length_a   1.000
_cell.length_b   1.000
_cell.length_c   1.000
_cell.angle_alpha   90.00
_cell.angle_beta   90.00
_cell.angle_gamma   90.00
#
_symmetry.space_group_name_H-M   'P 1'
#
loop_
_entity.id
_entity.type
_entity.pdbx_description
1 polymer ?
#
loop_
_entity_poly.entity_id
_entity_poly.type
_entity_poly.pdbx_seq_one_letter_code
_entity_poly.pdbx_strand_id
1 'polypeptide(L)'
;MMDKCVFIHTNERQWLGALVAEYSFRRNSANSDKFDVRFIHTRDHPYLAAREGQSFLRGGTTRVWRMDDLQSFTPLRFQPPRLMNWQGRAVVTDPDVFAVGDVYELLNRDMGGSAVMGRHRSGKSEKGYQVATSVMLLDCEKLRHWDAEAEFGQLFSSEKDYKQWMVLAYEDPATIGYLEDCWNDFDHLDDNTRLLHNTKRRTQPWKTGLPVDYTPADKFKDKPLLASLNRLRANVFGDYGLLGRYHEHPDKQQEAFFFGLLRECLDKGHVTEQLVRDEISKNHVRHDAFEVLARTPALGRRAA
;
A
#
# COMPACT_ATOMS: atom_id res chain seq x y z
N MET A 1 11.55 -16.92 -14.95
CA MET A 1 11.07 -15.83 -14.09
C MET A 1 11.96 -14.65 -14.37
N MET A 2 11.42 -13.44 -14.58
CA MET A 2 12.27 -12.26 -14.79
C MET A 2 13.04 -11.97 -13.50
N ASP A 3 14.24 -11.44 -13.63
CA ASP A 3 15.11 -11.03 -12.52
C ASP A 3 14.70 -9.70 -11.88
N LYS A 4 13.62 -9.09 -12.39
CA LYS A 4 13.02 -7.83 -11.93
C LYS A 4 11.51 -7.94 -11.79
N CYS A 5 10.97 -7.52 -10.64
CA CYS A 5 9.55 -7.58 -10.38
C CYS A 5 9.06 -6.41 -9.52
N VAL A 6 7.90 -5.88 -9.85
CA VAL A 6 7.13 -4.99 -8.97
C VAL A 6 6.10 -5.84 -8.23
N PHE A 7 6.08 -5.77 -6.91
CA PHE A 7 5.09 -6.42 -6.06
C PHE A 7 4.14 -5.40 -5.46
N ILE A 8 2.85 -5.62 -5.64
CA ILE A 8 1.78 -4.79 -5.05
C ILE A 8 1.11 -5.66 -3.99
N HIS A 9 1.34 -5.37 -2.72
CA HIS A 9 0.65 -6.09 -1.66
C HIS A 9 -0.71 -5.45 -1.37
N THR A 10 -1.74 -6.27 -1.15
CA THR A 10 -3.12 -5.80 -1.09
C THR A 10 -4.03 -6.71 -0.26
N ASN A 11 -5.25 -6.25 -0.03
CA ASN A 11 -6.38 -6.99 0.53
C ASN A 11 -7.66 -6.69 -0.26
N GLU A 12 -8.79 -7.32 0.13
CA GLU A 12 -10.07 -7.14 -0.55
C GLU A 12 -10.51 -5.67 -0.64
N ARG A 13 -10.26 -4.86 0.40
CA ARG A 13 -10.70 -3.45 0.46
C ARG A 13 -9.92 -2.51 -0.44
N GLN A 14 -8.73 -2.94 -0.88
CA GLN A 14 -7.82 -2.16 -1.72
C GLN A 14 -7.64 -2.77 -3.12
N TRP A 15 -8.44 -3.79 -3.46
CA TRP A 15 -8.24 -4.56 -4.68
C TRP A 15 -8.32 -3.72 -5.96
N LEU A 16 -9.34 -2.84 -6.08
CA LEU A 16 -9.43 -1.95 -7.26
C LEU A 16 -8.21 -1.02 -7.36
N GLY A 17 -7.75 -0.45 -6.23
CA GLY A 17 -6.54 0.38 -6.19
C GLY A 17 -5.32 -0.38 -6.71
N ALA A 18 -5.14 -1.64 -6.26
CA ALA A 18 -4.03 -2.49 -6.69
C ALA A 18 -4.07 -2.78 -8.21
N LEU A 19 -5.25 -3.05 -8.79
CA LEU A 19 -5.40 -3.26 -10.24
C LEU A 19 -5.05 -2.01 -11.04
N VAL A 20 -5.51 -0.83 -10.60
CA VAL A 20 -5.18 0.46 -11.23
C VAL A 20 -3.68 0.76 -11.08
N ALA A 21 -3.09 0.42 -9.93
CA ALA A 21 -1.65 0.56 -9.71
C ALA A 21 -0.84 -0.33 -10.67
N GLU A 22 -1.19 -1.61 -10.80
CA GLU A 22 -0.54 -2.53 -11.76
C GLU A 22 -0.58 -1.97 -13.17
N TYR A 23 -1.75 -1.52 -13.61
CA TYR A 23 -1.90 -0.90 -14.91
C TYR A 23 -0.99 0.33 -15.07
N SER A 24 -0.89 1.18 -14.03
CA SER A 24 -0.05 2.39 -14.08
C SER A 24 1.42 2.08 -14.27
N PHE A 25 1.94 1.01 -13.64
CA PHE A 25 3.33 0.57 -13.79
C PHE A 25 3.65 0.15 -15.22
N ARG A 26 2.74 -0.59 -15.86
CA ARG A 26 2.93 -1.01 -17.27
C ARG A 26 2.74 0.15 -18.25
N ARG A 27 1.73 0.98 -18.01
CA ARG A 27 1.38 2.13 -18.85
C ARG A 27 2.51 3.15 -18.98
N ASN A 28 3.19 3.40 -17.86
CA ASN A 28 4.18 4.49 -17.76
C ASN A 28 5.63 3.99 -17.92
N SER A 29 5.83 2.75 -18.39
CA SER A 29 7.15 2.22 -18.71
C SER A 29 7.27 1.83 -20.18
N ALA A 30 8.29 2.36 -20.84
CA ALA A 30 8.70 1.91 -22.16
C ALA A 30 9.33 0.50 -22.14
N ASN A 31 9.68 0.00 -20.96
CA ASN A 31 10.32 -1.28 -20.72
C ASN A 31 9.40 -2.27 -19.96
N SER A 32 8.09 -2.14 -20.15
CA SER A 32 7.10 -2.96 -19.43
C SER A 32 7.18 -4.47 -19.70
N ASP A 33 7.89 -4.85 -20.74
CA ASP A 33 8.24 -6.23 -21.12
C ASP A 33 9.47 -6.79 -20.39
N LYS A 34 10.23 -5.94 -19.66
CA LYS A 34 11.48 -6.30 -18.99
C LYS A 34 11.34 -6.53 -17.48
N PHE A 35 10.14 -6.42 -16.94
CA PHE A 35 9.84 -6.73 -15.55
C PHE A 35 8.44 -7.31 -15.39
N ASP A 36 8.27 -8.12 -14.34
CA ASP A 36 6.96 -8.60 -13.94
C ASP A 36 6.27 -7.61 -13.01
N VAL A 37 4.92 -7.63 -12.98
CA VAL A 37 4.12 -7.02 -11.90
C VAL A 37 3.26 -8.12 -11.29
N ARG A 38 3.33 -8.29 -9.96
CA ARG A 38 2.65 -9.34 -9.22
C ARG A 38 1.92 -8.80 -8.00
N PHE A 39 0.79 -9.40 -7.70
CA PHE A 39 0.08 -9.14 -6.46
C PHE A 39 0.53 -10.08 -5.35
N ILE A 40 0.57 -9.55 -4.12
CA ILE A 40 0.67 -10.33 -2.89
C ILE A 40 -0.61 -10.05 -2.10
N HIS A 41 -1.57 -10.97 -2.16
CA HIS A 41 -2.88 -10.76 -1.56
C HIS A 41 -2.98 -11.46 -0.20
N THR A 42 -3.60 -10.80 0.79
CA THR A 42 -3.75 -11.36 2.16
C THR A 42 -4.43 -12.71 2.20
N ARG A 43 -5.36 -13.00 1.28
CA ARG A 43 -6.06 -14.31 1.20
C ARG A 43 -5.12 -15.48 0.89
N ASP A 44 -3.98 -15.22 0.25
CA ASP A 44 -3.01 -16.25 -0.13
C ASP A 44 -2.01 -16.54 1.01
N HIS A 45 -2.16 -15.84 2.16
CA HIS A 45 -1.28 -15.91 3.32
C HIS A 45 -2.07 -16.24 4.60
N PRO A 46 -2.48 -17.51 4.79
CA PRO A 46 -3.37 -17.93 5.88
C PRO A 46 -2.82 -17.65 7.28
N TYR A 47 -1.51 -17.51 7.45
CA TYR A 47 -0.89 -17.16 8.73
C TYR A 47 -1.36 -15.79 9.26
N LEU A 48 -1.77 -14.86 8.37
CA LEU A 48 -2.34 -13.58 8.79
C LEU A 48 -3.72 -13.78 9.45
N ALA A 49 -4.59 -14.56 8.81
CA ALA A 49 -5.92 -14.87 9.32
C ALA A 49 -5.89 -15.72 10.60
N ALA A 50 -4.89 -16.60 10.75
CA ALA A 50 -4.70 -17.42 11.94
C ALA A 50 -4.44 -16.59 13.22
N ARG A 51 -4.10 -15.31 13.08
CA ARG A 51 -3.89 -14.37 14.20
C ARG A 51 -5.07 -13.44 14.47
N GLU A 52 -6.20 -13.61 13.75
CA GLU A 52 -7.39 -12.79 13.95
C GLU A 52 -7.81 -12.76 15.43
N GLY A 53 -8.03 -11.56 15.97
CA GLY A 53 -8.42 -11.34 17.35
C GLY A 53 -7.29 -11.46 18.38
N GLN A 54 -6.08 -11.87 18.01
CA GLN A 54 -4.96 -11.98 18.92
C GLN A 54 -4.31 -10.62 19.18
N SER A 55 -3.78 -10.47 20.39
CA SER A 55 -3.05 -9.26 20.78
C SER A 55 -1.62 -9.28 20.30
N PHE A 56 -1.13 -8.13 19.81
CA PHE A 56 0.22 -7.94 19.33
C PHE A 56 0.83 -6.60 19.78
N LEU A 57 2.15 -6.50 19.78
CA LEU A 57 2.86 -5.29 20.18
C LEU A 57 2.96 -4.29 19.02
N ARG A 58 2.53 -3.02 19.26
CA ARG A 58 2.62 -1.93 18.26
C ARG A 58 2.93 -0.60 18.93
N GLY A 59 4.14 -0.10 18.74
CA GLY A 59 4.59 1.19 19.28
C GLY A 59 4.55 1.20 20.81
N GLY A 60 5.07 0.14 21.44
CA GLY A 60 5.09 -0.02 22.89
C GLY A 60 3.71 -0.25 23.54
N THR A 61 2.65 -0.46 22.75
CA THR A 61 1.29 -0.72 23.25
C THR A 61 0.70 -1.98 22.61
N THR A 62 -0.16 -2.66 23.38
CA THR A 62 -0.89 -3.83 22.88
C THR A 62 -2.03 -3.40 21.98
N ARG A 63 -2.15 -4.06 20.82
CA ARG A 63 -3.25 -3.92 19.85
C ARG A 63 -3.83 -5.29 19.53
N VAL A 64 -5.02 -5.31 18.95
CA VAL A 64 -5.65 -6.54 18.47
C VAL A 64 -5.51 -6.58 16.95
N TRP A 65 -5.01 -7.70 16.43
CA TRP A 65 -4.92 -7.94 14.99
C TRP A 65 -6.30 -8.17 14.39
N ARG A 66 -6.54 -7.54 13.24
CA ARG A 66 -7.81 -7.62 12.51
C ARG A 66 -7.55 -7.73 11.01
N MET A 67 -8.12 -8.75 10.39
CA MET A 67 -8.03 -8.93 8.94
C MET A 67 -8.86 -7.89 8.17
N ASP A 68 -9.91 -7.35 8.79
CA ASP A 68 -10.73 -6.29 8.23
C ASP A 68 -10.12 -4.89 8.38
N ASP A 69 -8.96 -4.75 9.03
CA ASP A 69 -8.20 -3.49 9.03
C ASP A 69 -7.69 -3.19 7.62
N LEU A 70 -7.83 -1.93 7.20
CA LEU A 70 -7.35 -1.45 5.91
C LEU A 70 -5.87 -1.77 5.65
N GLN A 71 -5.06 -1.85 6.71
CA GLN A 71 -3.61 -2.12 6.63
C GLN A 71 -3.23 -3.58 6.91
N SER A 72 -4.18 -4.52 6.92
CA SER A 72 -3.89 -5.93 7.17
C SER A 72 -2.90 -6.56 6.19
N PHE A 73 -2.69 -5.93 5.03
CA PHE A 73 -1.72 -6.34 4.00
C PHE A 73 -0.28 -5.93 4.30
N THR A 74 -0.03 -4.98 5.21
CA THR A 74 1.32 -4.40 5.37
C THR A 74 2.43 -5.39 5.76
N PRO A 75 2.20 -6.48 6.52
CA PRO A 75 3.22 -7.50 6.74
C PRO A 75 3.75 -8.17 5.48
N LEU A 76 2.98 -8.14 4.39
CA LEU A 76 3.35 -8.74 3.11
C LEU A 76 4.46 -7.98 2.38
N ARG A 77 4.85 -6.79 2.85
CA ARG A 77 5.99 -6.01 2.34
C ARG A 77 7.32 -6.77 2.40
N PHE A 78 7.43 -7.75 3.27
CA PHE A 78 8.64 -8.52 3.50
C PHE A 78 8.67 -9.85 2.72
N GLN A 79 7.62 -10.16 1.93
CA GLN A 79 7.53 -11.37 1.12
C GLN A 79 8.35 -11.36 -0.19
N PRO A 80 8.61 -10.22 -0.87
CA PRO A 80 9.21 -10.22 -2.20
C PRO A 80 10.51 -11.00 -2.33
N PRO A 81 11.49 -10.94 -1.39
CA PRO A 81 12.73 -11.71 -1.53
C PRO A 81 12.49 -13.23 -1.64
N ARG A 82 11.59 -13.78 -0.82
CA ARG A 82 11.19 -15.20 -0.89
C ARG A 82 10.49 -15.53 -2.20
N LEU A 83 9.59 -14.66 -2.68
CA LEU A 83 8.84 -14.84 -3.94
C LEU A 83 9.74 -14.74 -5.17
N MET A 84 10.89 -14.09 -5.05
CA MET A 84 11.96 -14.00 -6.05
C MET A 84 13.00 -15.13 -5.89
N ASN A 85 12.78 -16.10 -5.00
CA ASN A 85 13.76 -17.13 -4.65
C ASN A 85 15.13 -16.52 -4.23
N TRP A 86 15.09 -15.39 -3.56
CA TRP A 86 16.26 -14.61 -3.14
C TRP A 86 17.23 -14.29 -4.28
N GLN A 87 16.70 -13.93 -5.45
CA GLN A 87 17.47 -13.54 -6.63
C GLN A 87 16.90 -12.27 -7.25
N GLY A 88 17.78 -11.48 -7.87
CA GLY A 88 17.38 -10.31 -8.63
C GLY A 88 16.84 -9.15 -7.77
N ARG A 89 16.04 -8.29 -8.39
CA ARG A 89 15.55 -7.05 -7.79
C ARG A 89 14.04 -6.99 -7.74
N ALA A 90 13.53 -6.46 -6.64
CA ALA A 90 12.11 -6.20 -6.49
C ALA A 90 11.85 -4.75 -6.07
N VAL A 91 10.77 -4.18 -6.59
CA VAL A 91 10.12 -3.01 -5.99
C VAL A 91 8.83 -3.51 -5.33
N VAL A 92 8.62 -3.19 -4.07
CA VAL A 92 7.37 -3.48 -3.37
C VAL A 92 6.62 -2.19 -3.08
N THR A 93 5.31 -2.16 -3.33
CA THR A 93 4.47 -0.97 -3.16
C THR A 93 3.17 -1.27 -2.43
N ASP A 94 2.64 -0.26 -1.73
CA ASP A 94 1.26 -0.24 -1.24
C ASP A 94 0.27 -0.18 -2.42
N PRO A 95 -0.99 -0.60 -2.26
CA PRO A 95 -1.98 -0.67 -3.34
C PRO A 95 -2.54 0.70 -3.76
N ASP A 96 -2.16 1.76 -3.07
CA ASP A 96 -2.49 3.16 -3.32
C ASP A 96 -1.29 3.98 -3.83
N VAL A 97 -0.32 3.26 -4.42
CA VAL A 97 0.85 3.84 -5.09
C VAL A 97 0.70 3.66 -6.61
N PHE A 98 0.68 4.76 -7.34
CA PHE A 98 0.48 4.77 -8.78
C PHE A 98 1.70 5.32 -9.51
N ALA A 99 2.14 4.62 -10.55
CA ALA A 99 3.25 5.10 -11.37
C ALA A 99 2.84 6.34 -12.19
N VAL A 100 3.68 7.34 -12.14
CA VAL A 100 3.64 8.57 -12.94
C VAL A 100 4.84 8.58 -13.90
N GLY A 101 5.98 8.05 -13.46
CA GLY A 101 7.20 7.84 -14.23
C GLY A 101 7.49 6.35 -14.46
N ASP A 102 8.62 6.07 -15.11
CA ASP A 102 9.04 4.69 -15.43
C ASP A 102 9.67 4.00 -14.22
N VAL A 103 8.96 3.00 -13.66
CA VAL A 103 9.46 2.19 -12.53
C VAL A 103 10.69 1.35 -12.90
N TYR A 104 10.93 1.12 -14.20
CA TYR A 104 12.12 0.39 -14.66
C TYR A 104 13.43 1.14 -14.34
N GLU A 105 13.37 2.48 -14.29
CA GLU A 105 14.50 3.30 -13.79
C GLU A 105 14.84 2.94 -12.34
N LEU A 106 13.81 2.79 -11.48
CA LEU A 106 14.00 2.39 -10.08
C LEU A 106 14.55 0.96 -9.96
N LEU A 107 14.02 0.01 -10.74
CA LEU A 107 14.49 -1.38 -10.75
C LEU A 107 15.95 -1.53 -11.19
N ASN A 108 16.49 -0.59 -11.99
CA ASN A 108 17.87 -0.59 -12.44
C ASN A 108 18.79 0.33 -11.63
N ARG A 109 18.26 0.99 -10.60
CA ARG A 109 19.03 1.93 -9.80
C ARG A 109 20.25 1.26 -9.16
N ASP A 110 21.38 1.96 -9.14
CA ASP A 110 22.50 1.56 -8.31
C ASP A 110 22.12 1.68 -6.82
N MET A 111 22.23 0.58 -6.10
CA MET A 111 21.91 0.52 -4.67
C MET A 111 23.12 0.81 -3.77
N GLY A 112 24.31 1.09 -4.34
CA GLY A 112 25.51 1.44 -3.58
C GLY A 112 25.89 0.42 -2.48
N GLY A 113 25.58 -0.86 -2.72
CA GLY A 113 25.79 -1.92 -1.73
C GLY A 113 24.63 -2.15 -0.75
N SER A 114 23.62 -1.29 -0.69
CA SER A 114 22.45 -1.46 0.17
C SER A 114 21.66 -2.73 -0.17
N ALA A 115 20.99 -3.31 0.83
CA ALA A 115 20.06 -4.41 0.66
C ALA A 115 18.63 -3.92 0.38
N VAL A 116 18.28 -2.78 0.96
CA VAL A 116 16.98 -2.14 0.82
C VAL A 116 17.14 -0.64 0.68
N MET A 117 16.33 -0.02 -0.19
CA MET A 117 16.23 1.43 -0.29
C MET A 117 14.77 1.86 -0.20
N GLY A 118 14.51 2.96 0.51
CA GLY A 118 13.19 3.56 0.61
C GLY A 118 13.28 5.05 0.91
N ARG A 119 12.16 5.77 0.84
CA ARG A 119 12.12 7.20 1.16
C ARG A 119 12.47 7.43 2.63
N HIS A 120 13.36 8.38 2.90
CA HIS A 120 13.62 8.82 4.25
C HIS A 120 12.36 9.48 4.86
N ARG A 121 12.03 9.13 6.10
CA ARG A 121 10.99 9.83 6.88
C ARG A 121 11.65 10.69 7.93
N SER A 122 11.34 11.98 7.93
CA SER A 122 11.64 12.85 9.04
C SER A 122 10.80 12.44 10.26
N GLY A 123 11.44 12.15 11.39
CA GLY A 123 10.75 11.76 12.63
C GLY A 123 11.74 11.32 13.70
N LYS A 124 11.30 11.34 14.96
CA LYS A 124 12.09 10.83 16.09
C LYS A 124 11.96 9.31 16.10
N SER A 125 12.96 8.57 15.63
CA SER A 125 13.12 7.17 16.00
C SER A 125 14.19 7.05 17.07
N GLU A 126 14.09 6.04 17.93
CA GLU A 126 15.12 5.75 18.95
C GLU A 126 16.48 5.47 18.32
N LYS A 127 16.51 5.03 17.04
CA LYS A 127 17.72 4.74 16.28
C LYS A 127 18.14 5.85 15.30
N GLY A 128 17.47 7.02 15.30
CA GLY A 128 17.84 8.19 14.50
C GLY A 128 17.51 8.12 13.00
N TYR A 129 16.98 7.01 12.48
CA TYR A 129 16.56 6.88 11.07
C TYR A 129 15.17 6.25 10.97
N GLN A 130 14.45 6.60 9.94
CA GLN A 130 13.17 5.98 9.58
C GLN A 130 13.05 5.85 8.07
N VAL A 131 12.55 4.70 7.62
CA VAL A 131 12.28 4.42 6.22
C VAL A 131 10.78 4.28 6.01
N ALA A 132 10.27 4.90 4.96
CA ALA A 132 8.91 4.66 4.50
C ALA A 132 8.88 3.38 3.66
N THR A 133 8.41 2.28 4.26
CA THR A 133 8.39 0.95 3.63
C THR A 133 7.21 0.73 2.68
N SER A 134 6.42 1.77 2.43
CA SER A 134 5.31 1.73 1.45
C SER A 134 5.78 1.68 -0.01
N VAL A 135 7.02 2.09 -0.28
CA VAL A 135 7.76 1.80 -1.51
C VAL A 135 9.18 1.44 -1.11
N MET A 136 9.64 0.25 -1.50
CA MET A 136 11.02 -0.19 -1.28
C MET A 136 11.60 -0.81 -2.55
N LEU A 137 12.85 -0.48 -2.86
CA LEU A 137 13.68 -1.21 -3.79
C LEU A 137 14.52 -2.23 -3.00
N LEU A 138 14.50 -3.49 -3.42
CA LEU A 138 15.08 -4.63 -2.73
C LEU A 138 16.12 -5.33 -3.59
N ASP A 139 17.29 -5.59 -3.03
CA ASP A 139 18.26 -6.56 -3.51
C ASP A 139 17.95 -7.91 -2.82
N CYS A 140 17.21 -8.77 -3.52
CA CYS A 140 16.63 -9.96 -2.91
C CYS A 140 17.70 -10.95 -2.39
N GLU A 141 18.91 -10.96 -2.96
CA GLU A 141 19.99 -11.85 -2.54
C GLU A 141 20.51 -11.52 -1.13
N LYS A 142 20.49 -10.23 -0.79
CA LYS A 142 20.95 -9.72 0.50
C LYS A 142 19.92 -9.84 1.61
N LEU A 143 18.66 -10.17 1.27
CA LEU A 143 17.53 -10.23 2.21
C LEU A 143 17.09 -11.68 2.52
N ARG A 144 18.04 -12.64 2.50
CA ARG A 144 17.77 -14.05 2.79
C ARG A 144 17.29 -14.30 4.23
N HIS A 145 17.55 -13.38 5.13
CA HIS A 145 17.12 -13.42 6.53
C HIS A 145 15.67 -12.99 6.72
N TRP A 146 15.03 -12.39 5.72
CA TRP A 146 13.63 -12.00 5.82
C TRP A 146 12.71 -13.22 5.75
N ASP A 147 12.00 -13.48 6.83
CA ASP A 147 10.90 -14.43 6.92
C ASP A 147 9.65 -13.73 7.45
N ALA A 148 8.83 -13.23 6.53
CA ALA A 148 7.65 -12.43 6.87
C ALA A 148 6.65 -13.17 7.78
N GLU A 149 6.52 -14.50 7.66
CA GLU A 149 5.62 -15.30 8.49
C GLU A 149 6.17 -15.46 9.92
N ALA A 150 7.44 -15.83 10.05
CA ALA A 150 8.10 -15.95 11.35
C ALA A 150 8.16 -14.60 12.07
N GLU A 151 8.58 -13.53 11.37
CA GLU A 151 8.66 -12.18 11.93
C GLU A 151 7.28 -11.63 12.34
N PHE A 152 6.24 -11.92 11.55
CA PHE A 152 4.86 -11.60 11.92
C PHE A 152 4.45 -12.34 13.21
N GLY A 153 4.83 -13.62 13.36
CA GLY A 153 4.62 -14.39 14.58
C GLY A 153 5.24 -13.74 15.82
N GLN A 154 6.43 -13.17 15.68
CA GLN A 154 7.17 -12.50 16.77
C GLN A 154 6.49 -11.24 17.31
N LEU A 155 5.55 -10.65 16.57
CA LEU A 155 4.72 -9.54 17.08
C LEU A 155 3.79 -9.98 18.21
N PHE A 156 3.31 -11.22 18.19
CA PHE A 156 2.36 -11.78 19.13
C PHE A 156 3.06 -12.37 20.37
N SER A 157 4.33 -12.75 20.27
CA SER A 157 5.18 -13.08 21.40
C SER A 157 5.85 -11.86 22.05
N SER A 158 5.64 -10.65 21.49
CA SER A 158 6.27 -9.40 21.91
C SER A 158 7.80 -9.36 21.73
N GLU A 159 8.36 -10.25 20.94
CA GLU A 159 9.78 -10.23 20.54
C GLU A 159 10.08 -9.08 19.56
N LYS A 160 9.09 -8.73 18.72
CA LYS A 160 9.16 -7.59 17.81
C LYS A 160 8.00 -6.61 18.03
N ASP A 161 8.25 -5.32 17.78
CA ASP A 161 7.23 -4.28 17.72
C ASP A 161 6.88 -3.96 16.27
N TYR A 162 5.59 -3.97 15.95
CA TYR A 162 5.10 -3.70 14.60
C TYR A 162 5.59 -2.37 14.02
N LYS A 163 5.60 -1.26 14.81
CA LYS A 163 6.08 0.04 14.29
C LYS A 163 7.58 -0.01 13.99
N GLN A 164 8.35 -0.69 14.84
CA GLN A 164 9.79 -0.86 14.62
C GLN A 164 10.06 -1.71 13.38
N TRP A 165 9.32 -2.79 13.19
CA TRP A 165 9.41 -3.63 12.01
C TRP A 165 9.09 -2.84 10.73
N MET A 166 7.97 -2.10 10.72
CA MET A 166 7.52 -1.31 9.56
C MET A 166 8.44 -0.13 9.20
N VAL A 167 9.43 0.21 10.00
CA VAL A 167 10.44 1.25 9.69
C VAL A 167 11.85 0.68 9.56
N LEU A 168 11.98 -0.64 9.42
CA LEU A 168 13.24 -1.39 9.29
C LEU A 168 14.19 -1.22 10.49
N ALA A 169 13.64 -1.01 11.70
CA ALA A 169 14.49 -0.78 12.89
C ALA A 169 15.26 -2.02 13.34
N TYR A 170 14.93 -3.19 12.81
CA TYR A 170 15.64 -4.45 13.10
C TYR A 170 16.73 -4.77 12.08
N GLU A 171 16.81 -3.99 10.98
CA GLU A 171 17.87 -4.12 9.99
C GLU A 171 19.16 -3.40 10.42
N ASP A 172 20.28 -3.84 9.87
CA ASP A 172 21.55 -3.11 10.01
C ASP A 172 21.46 -1.79 9.22
N PRO A 173 21.62 -0.62 9.85
CA PRO A 173 21.59 0.68 9.17
C PRO A 173 22.56 0.77 7.97
N ALA A 174 23.66 0.08 8.00
CA ALA A 174 24.64 0.04 6.90
C ALA A 174 24.09 -0.62 5.63
N THR A 175 23.01 -1.41 5.74
CA THR A 175 22.36 -2.08 4.61
C THR A 175 21.18 -1.30 4.03
N ILE A 176 20.84 -0.14 4.63
CA ILE A 176 19.71 0.68 4.25
C ILE A 176 20.18 1.88 3.42
N GLY A 177 19.65 2.02 2.22
CA GLY A 177 19.81 3.20 1.37
C GLY A 177 18.55 4.07 1.33
N TYR A 178 18.67 5.26 0.76
CA TYR A 178 17.56 6.18 0.63
C TYR A 178 17.21 6.47 -0.83
N LEU A 179 15.92 6.57 -1.10
CA LEU A 179 15.35 7.03 -2.35
C LEU A 179 14.96 8.50 -2.23
N GLU A 180 15.00 9.21 -3.35
CA GLU A 180 14.45 10.56 -3.47
C GLU A 180 12.93 10.51 -3.24
N ASP A 181 12.38 11.60 -2.71
CA ASP A 181 10.97 11.73 -2.35
C ASP A 181 10.01 11.41 -3.48
N CYS A 182 10.39 11.74 -4.71
CA CYS A 182 9.60 11.50 -5.93
C CYS A 182 9.27 10.02 -6.17
N TRP A 183 10.06 9.07 -5.62
CA TRP A 183 9.80 7.64 -5.72
C TRP A 183 8.80 7.09 -4.69
N ASN A 184 8.29 7.96 -3.82
CA ASN A 184 7.20 7.66 -2.89
C ASN A 184 6.57 8.98 -2.47
N ASP A 185 5.96 9.68 -3.44
CA ASP A 185 5.55 11.08 -3.31
C ASP A 185 4.20 11.17 -2.60
N PHE A 186 4.25 11.57 -1.33
CA PHE A 186 3.12 11.54 -0.41
C PHE A 186 2.11 12.64 -0.71
N ASP A 187 0.97 12.25 -1.30
CA ASP A 187 -0.16 13.15 -1.61
C ASP A 187 0.26 14.42 -2.39
N HIS A 188 1.29 14.29 -3.19
CA HIS A 188 1.82 15.36 -4.02
C HIS A 188 2.00 14.86 -5.44
N LEU A 189 1.54 15.64 -6.43
CA LEU A 189 1.59 15.28 -7.85
C LEU A 189 2.07 16.48 -8.65
N ASP A 190 3.31 16.39 -9.16
CA ASP A 190 3.91 17.37 -10.07
C ASP A 190 4.72 16.68 -11.18
N ASP A 191 5.48 17.46 -11.95
CA ASP A 191 6.29 16.94 -13.07
C ASP A 191 7.48 16.09 -12.61
N ASN A 192 7.91 16.20 -11.34
CA ASN A 192 8.99 15.41 -10.77
C ASN A 192 8.50 14.09 -10.17
N THR A 193 7.21 13.98 -9.85
CA THR A 193 6.63 12.78 -9.25
C THR A 193 6.88 11.56 -10.14
N ARG A 194 7.46 10.50 -9.57
CA ARG A 194 7.68 9.20 -10.21
C ARG A 194 6.66 8.16 -9.78
N LEU A 195 6.41 8.07 -8.47
CA LEU A 195 5.37 7.23 -7.88
C LEU A 195 4.52 8.09 -6.95
N LEU A 196 3.27 8.36 -7.32
CA LEU A 196 2.29 9.03 -6.48
C LEU A 196 1.76 8.07 -5.42
N HIS A 197 1.77 8.47 -4.16
CA HIS A 197 1.22 7.68 -3.06
C HIS A 197 0.12 8.44 -2.30
N ASN A 198 -1.12 7.99 -2.39
CA ASN A 198 -2.26 8.57 -1.67
C ASN A 198 -2.27 8.14 -0.20
N THR A 199 -1.34 8.65 0.60
CA THR A 199 -1.11 8.26 2.00
C THR A 199 -2.18 8.73 2.97
N LYS A 200 -2.84 9.85 2.67
CA LYS A 200 -3.89 10.42 3.50
C LYS A 200 -5.16 9.60 3.35
N ARG A 201 -5.28 8.55 4.14
CA ARG A 201 -6.37 7.57 4.06
C ARG A 201 -7.74 8.19 3.88
N ARG A 202 -8.03 9.32 4.55
CA ARG A 202 -9.35 9.96 4.50
C ARG A 202 -9.66 10.70 3.19
N THR A 203 -8.69 10.84 2.31
CA THR A 203 -8.84 11.58 1.05
C THR A 203 -8.48 10.73 -0.16
N GLN A 204 -8.49 9.38 -0.02
CA GLN A 204 -8.32 8.49 -1.17
C GLN A 204 -9.43 8.75 -2.20
N PRO A 205 -9.10 9.11 -3.46
CA PRO A 205 -10.09 9.58 -4.44
C PRO A 205 -11.23 8.60 -4.71
N TRP A 206 -10.94 7.30 -4.71
CA TRP A 206 -11.93 6.25 -4.98
C TRP A 206 -12.84 5.91 -3.78
N LYS A 207 -12.59 6.51 -2.61
CA LYS A 207 -13.39 6.27 -1.39
C LYS A 207 -14.20 7.47 -0.95
N THR A 208 -14.10 8.61 -1.61
CA THR A 208 -14.81 9.84 -1.25
C THR A 208 -16.29 9.58 -0.98
N GLY A 209 -16.81 10.09 0.15
CA GLY A 209 -18.19 9.96 0.58
C GLY A 209 -18.54 8.67 1.31
N LEU A 210 -17.71 7.61 1.24
CA LEU A 210 -17.93 6.37 1.96
C LEU A 210 -17.71 6.53 3.47
N PRO A 211 -18.35 5.70 4.31
CA PRO A 211 -17.99 5.59 5.71
C PRO A 211 -16.54 5.16 5.87
N VAL A 212 -15.84 5.65 6.90
CA VAL A 212 -14.48 5.21 7.22
C VAL A 212 -14.47 3.72 7.53
N ASP A 213 -13.57 2.97 6.91
CA ASP A 213 -13.43 1.51 6.99
C ASP A 213 -12.17 1.03 7.72
N TYR A 214 -11.59 1.89 8.56
CA TYR A 214 -10.45 1.57 9.41
C TYR A 214 -10.56 2.21 10.79
N THR A 215 -9.92 1.62 11.80
CA THR A 215 -9.86 2.19 13.16
C THR A 215 -8.55 2.93 13.35
N PRO A 216 -8.56 4.26 13.56
CA PRO A 216 -7.36 4.97 14.00
C PRO A 216 -6.90 4.44 15.34
N ALA A 217 -5.61 4.13 15.42
CA ALA A 217 -5.00 3.42 16.53
C ALA A 217 -5.29 4.01 17.93
N ASP A 218 -5.53 5.31 18.04
CA ASP A 218 -5.55 6.02 19.32
C ASP A 218 -6.87 6.77 19.63
N LYS A 219 -7.84 6.78 18.70
CA LYS A 219 -9.02 7.65 18.83
C LYS A 219 -9.99 7.26 19.95
N PHE A 220 -9.94 6.01 20.43
CA PHE A 220 -10.84 5.51 21.46
C PHE A 220 -10.12 4.94 22.68
N LYS A 221 -8.82 5.20 22.83
CA LYS A 221 -8.02 4.68 23.95
C LYS A 221 -8.67 4.97 25.32
N ASP A 222 -9.24 6.17 25.45
CA ASP A 222 -9.87 6.64 26.69
C ASP A 222 -11.41 6.61 26.64
N LYS A 223 -12.03 5.94 25.66
CA LYS A 223 -13.49 5.89 25.46
C LYS A 223 -13.96 4.47 25.13
N PRO A 224 -13.91 3.53 26.09
CA PRO A 224 -14.18 2.11 25.85
C PRO A 224 -15.60 1.82 25.33
N LEU A 225 -16.60 2.59 25.77
CA LEU A 225 -17.98 2.44 25.29
C LEU A 225 -18.11 2.80 23.80
N LEU A 226 -17.47 3.89 23.37
CA LEU A 226 -17.46 4.28 21.95
C LEU A 226 -16.66 3.27 21.12
N ALA A 227 -15.58 2.71 21.65
CA ALA A 227 -14.84 1.65 21.00
C ALA A 227 -15.72 0.39 20.79
N SER A 228 -16.50 0.01 21.80
CA SER A 228 -17.40 -1.14 21.72
C SER A 228 -18.56 -0.91 20.74
N LEU A 229 -19.19 0.27 20.75
CA LEU A 229 -20.23 0.66 19.80
C LEU A 229 -19.71 0.69 18.35
N ASN A 230 -18.51 1.23 18.15
CA ASN A 230 -17.90 1.27 16.83
C ASN A 230 -17.55 -0.13 16.32
N ARG A 231 -17.12 -1.03 17.21
CA ARG A 231 -16.89 -2.45 16.90
C ARG A 231 -18.18 -3.18 16.55
N LEU A 232 -19.25 -2.96 17.33
CA LEU A 232 -20.57 -3.53 17.03
C LEU A 232 -21.05 -3.07 15.66
N ARG A 233 -20.90 -1.77 15.34
CA ARG A 233 -21.21 -1.24 14.03
C ARG A 233 -20.39 -1.89 12.93
N ALA A 234 -19.09 -2.06 13.12
CA ALA A 234 -18.21 -2.72 12.14
C ALA A 234 -18.64 -4.17 11.88
N ASN A 235 -19.06 -4.90 12.93
CA ASN A 235 -19.55 -6.27 12.79
C ASN A 235 -20.91 -6.36 12.04
N VAL A 236 -21.77 -5.35 12.17
CA VAL A 236 -23.13 -5.35 11.57
C VAL A 236 -23.14 -4.73 10.18
N PHE A 237 -22.42 -3.63 9.99
CA PHE A 237 -22.45 -2.82 8.76
C PHE A 237 -21.14 -2.86 7.97
N GLY A 238 -20.10 -3.52 8.47
CA GLY A 238 -18.78 -3.61 7.82
C GLY A 238 -17.99 -2.30 7.77
N ASP A 239 -18.44 -1.25 8.51
CA ASP A 239 -17.81 0.08 8.50
C ASP A 239 -17.59 0.65 9.92
N TYR A 240 -16.74 1.66 9.99
CA TYR A 240 -16.50 2.46 11.18
C TYR A 240 -17.11 3.87 11.06
N GLY A 241 -18.32 3.98 10.53
CA GLY A 241 -18.99 5.24 10.19
C GLY A 241 -19.17 6.24 11.35
N LEU A 242 -19.04 5.81 12.63
CA LEU A 242 -18.95 6.72 13.76
C LEU A 242 -17.67 7.57 13.75
N LEU A 243 -16.67 7.20 12.95
CA LEU A 243 -15.44 7.96 12.72
C LEU A 243 -15.60 9.04 11.63
N GLY A 244 -16.73 9.07 10.94
CA GLY A 244 -17.03 9.96 9.83
C GLY A 244 -16.88 9.31 8.46
N ARG A 245 -16.76 10.14 7.43
CA ARG A 245 -16.66 9.73 6.03
C ARG A 245 -15.31 10.09 5.43
N TYR A 246 -15.00 9.47 4.30
CA TYR A 246 -13.93 9.89 3.42
C TYR A 246 -14.28 11.25 2.78
N HIS A 247 -13.29 12.13 2.71
CA HIS A 247 -13.41 13.47 2.13
C HIS A 247 -12.85 13.49 0.71
N GLU A 248 -13.24 14.50 -0.05
CA GLU A 248 -12.59 14.79 -1.32
C GLU A 248 -11.10 15.07 -1.13
N HIS A 249 -10.31 14.65 -2.11
CA HIS A 249 -8.89 15.00 -2.11
C HIS A 249 -8.75 16.52 -2.34
N PRO A 250 -7.91 17.23 -1.55
CA PRO A 250 -7.72 18.68 -1.70
C PRO A 250 -7.14 19.05 -3.06
N ASP A 251 -6.29 18.18 -3.62
CA ASP A 251 -5.76 18.31 -4.96
C ASP A 251 -6.62 17.49 -5.95
N LYS A 252 -7.38 18.20 -6.76
CA LYS A 252 -8.27 17.59 -7.77
C LYS A 252 -7.54 16.90 -8.91
N GLN A 253 -6.26 17.18 -9.12
CA GLN A 253 -5.45 16.49 -10.12
C GLN A 253 -5.26 15.02 -9.74
N GLN A 254 -5.17 14.69 -8.46
CA GLN A 254 -5.02 13.30 -8.01
C GLN A 254 -6.31 12.50 -8.19
N GLU A 255 -7.51 13.11 -8.00
CA GLU A 255 -8.77 12.47 -8.37
C GLU A 255 -8.83 12.22 -9.88
N ALA A 256 -8.51 13.23 -10.67
CA ALA A 256 -8.51 13.11 -12.13
C ALA A 256 -7.47 12.08 -12.62
N PHE A 257 -6.32 12.00 -11.99
CA PHE A 257 -5.29 11.02 -12.33
C PHE A 257 -5.75 9.59 -12.05
N PHE A 258 -6.28 9.32 -10.86
CA PHE A 258 -6.79 7.97 -10.52
C PHE A 258 -7.92 7.55 -11.46
N PHE A 259 -8.94 8.40 -11.64
CA PHE A 259 -10.10 8.08 -12.49
C PHE A 259 -9.74 8.04 -13.98
N GLY A 260 -8.74 8.78 -14.41
CA GLY A 260 -8.17 8.67 -15.76
C GLY A 260 -7.51 7.32 -16.00
N LEU A 261 -6.71 6.83 -15.04
CA LEU A 261 -6.14 5.47 -15.08
C LEU A 261 -7.25 4.40 -15.07
N LEU A 262 -8.25 4.54 -14.19
CA LEU A 262 -9.37 3.59 -14.13
C LEU A 262 -10.16 3.55 -15.44
N ARG A 263 -10.38 4.69 -16.10
CA ARG A 263 -10.99 4.74 -17.43
C ARG A 263 -10.19 3.93 -18.44
N GLU A 264 -8.88 4.16 -18.52
CA GLU A 264 -8.03 3.39 -19.43
C GLU A 264 -8.02 1.89 -19.10
N CYS A 265 -8.10 1.52 -17.82
CA CYS A 265 -8.26 0.13 -17.39
C CYS A 265 -9.56 -0.50 -17.94
N LEU A 266 -10.68 0.25 -17.90
CA LEU A 266 -11.97 -0.18 -18.43
C LEU A 266 -11.91 -0.29 -19.97
N ASP A 267 -11.41 0.73 -20.65
CA ASP A 267 -11.33 0.78 -22.11
C ASP A 267 -10.48 -0.35 -22.69
N LYS A 268 -9.46 -0.79 -21.95
CA LYS A 268 -8.56 -1.88 -22.36
C LYS A 268 -8.96 -3.25 -21.82
N GLY A 269 -10.06 -3.33 -21.05
CA GLY A 269 -10.51 -4.57 -20.45
C GLY A 269 -9.61 -5.11 -19.33
N HIS A 270 -8.72 -4.28 -18.78
CA HIS A 270 -7.89 -4.63 -17.63
C HIS A 270 -8.71 -4.70 -16.33
N VAL A 271 -9.72 -3.86 -16.22
CA VAL A 271 -10.78 -3.88 -15.21
C VAL A 271 -12.12 -3.94 -15.93
N THR A 272 -13.07 -4.72 -15.42
CA THR A 272 -14.44 -4.75 -15.98
C THR A 272 -15.37 -3.81 -15.22
N GLU A 273 -16.40 -3.30 -15.90
CA GLU A 273 -17.46 -2.53 -15.22
C GLU A 273 -18.12 -3.34 -14.11
N GLN A 274 -18.32 -4.65 -14.31
CA GLN A 274 -18.90 -5.51 -13.30
C GLN A 274 -18.08 -5.52 -12.01
N LEU A 275 -16.73 -5.65 -12.13
CA LEU A 275 -15.85 -5.57 -10.97
C LEU A 275 -15.98 -4.24 -10.23
N VAL A 276 -16.03 -3.11 -10.95
CA VAL A 276 -16.25 -1.80 -10.32
C VAL A 276 -17.60 -1.73 -9.60
N ARG A 277 -18.68 -2.26 -10.19
CA ARG A 277 -20.01 -2.33 -9.56
C ARG A 277 -20.00 -3.21 -8.32
N ASP A 278 -19.30 -4.33 -8.36
CA ASP A 278 -19.14 -5.24 -7.21
C ASP A 278 -18.39 -4.54 -6.06
N GLU A 279 -17.32 -3.81 -6.37
CA GLU A 279 -16.57 -3.05 -5.36
C GLU A 279 -17.37 -1.85 -4.80
N ILE A 280 -18.21 -1.21 -5.62
CA ILE A 280 -19.18 -0.20 -5.15
C ILE A 280 -20.19 -0.84 -4.17
N SER A 281 -20.74 -2.01 -4.50
CA SER A 281 -21.71 -2.72 -3.64
C SER A 281 -21.15 -3.11 -2.29
N LYS A 282 -19.84 -3.36 -2.20
CA LYS A 282 -19.10 -3.67 -0.97
C LYS A 282 -18.67 -2.43 -0.19
N ASN A 283 -18.95 -1.23 -0.65
CA ASN A 283 -18.42 0.03 -0.11
C ASN A 283 -16.89 0.14 -0.13
N HIS A 284 -16.25 -0.49 -1.09
CA HIS A 284 -14.80 -0.35 -1.33
C HIS A 284 -14.51 0.82 -2.28
N VAL A 285 -15.49 1.20 -3.11
CA VAL A 285 -15.41 2.28 -4.09
C VAL A 285 -16.63 3.20 -3.94
N ARG A 286 -16.43 4.50 -4.13
CA ARG A 286 -17.46 5.52 -4.04
C ARG A 286 -18.65 5.24 -4.95
N HIS A 287 -19.88 5.56 -4.48
CA HIS A 287 -21.10 5.19 -5.17
C HIS A 287 -21.30 5.94 -6.51
N ASP A 288 -20.73 7.14 -6.63
CA ASP A 288 -20.79 7.98 -7.83
C ASP A 288 -19.58 7.77 -8.76
N ALA A 289 -18.86 6.63 -8.64
CA ALA A 289 -17.63 6.38 -9.40
C ALA A 289 -17.82 6.50 -10.93
N PHE A 290 -18.96 6.02 -11.48
CA PHE A 290 -19.25 6.13 -12.91
C PHE A 290 -19.58 7.57 -13.34
N GLU A 291 -20.18 8.39 -12.48
CA GLU A 291 -20.39 9.81 -12.73
C GLU A 291 -19.07 10.57 -12.77
N VAL A 292 -18.15 10.24 -11.85
CA VAL A 292 -16.80 10.81 -11.84
C VAL A 292 -16.03 10.37 -13.09
N LEU A 293 -16.09 9.09 -13.46
CA LEU A 293 -15.51 8.58 -14.71
C LEU A 293 -16.05 9.35 -15.93
N ALA A 294 -17.37 9.59 -16.03
CA ALA A 294 -17.97 10.27 -17.17
C ALA A 294 -17.43 11.70 -17.37
N ARG A 295 -17.12 12.41 -16.30
CA ARG A 295 -16.60 13.79 -16.34
C ARG A 295 -15.07 13.90 -16.33
N THR A 296 -14.35 12.82 -16.02
CA THR A 296 -12.88 12.83 -15.96
C THR A 296 -12.29 12.84 -17.39
N PRO A 297 -11.40 13.74 -17.74
CA PRO A 297 -10.75 13.73 -19.04
C PRO A 297 -9.83 12.51 -19.20
N ALA A 298 -9.58 12.09 -20.44
CA ALA A 298 -8.56 11.08 -20.73
C ALA A 298 -7.17 11.60 -20.31
N LEU A 299 -6.35 10.69 -19.77
CA LEU A 299 -4.95 11.05 -19.47
C LEU A 299 -4.19 11.29 -20.77
N GLY A 300 -3.49 12.41 -20.84
CA GLY A 300 -2.54 12.66 -21.92
C GLY A 300 -1.42 11.60 -21.93
N ARG A 301 -0.85 11.31 -23.10
CA ARG A 301 0.42 10.60 -23.17
C ARG A 301 1.48 11.51 -22.53
N ARG A 302 2.12 11.09 -21.44
CA ARG A 302 3.38 11.74 -21.06
C ARG A 302 4.41 11.38 -22.13
N ALA A 303 5.14 12.39 -22.61
CA ALA A 303 6.31 12.15 -23.44
C ALA A 303 7.28 11.26 -22.65
N ALA A 304 7.73 10.20 -23.29
CA ALA A 304 8.74 9.28 -22.75
C ALA A 304 10.06 10.03 -22.52
#